data_09f8969afaf84aaa4137a61dc29e86f0
#
_entry.id   09f8969afaf84aaa4137a61dc29e86f0
#
_cell.length_a   1.000
_cell.length_b   1.000
_cell.length_c   1.000
_cell.angle_alpha   90.00
_cell.angle_beta   90.00
_cell.angle_gamma   90.00
#
_symmetry.space_group_name_H-M   'P 1'
#
loop_
_entity.id
_entity.type
_entity.pdbx_description
1 polymer ?
#
loop_
_entity_poly.entity_id
_entity_poly.type
_entity_poly.pdbx_seq_one_letter_code
_entity_poly.pdbx_strand_id
1 'polypeptide(L)'
;MTFLHFVKISGHTKMKSNKILKIAKDVIKLEERSLTKLYSSIDRSFEKIVKLILGCKNGKIIISGVGKSGIIGKKWSATFSSTGSPSFFLDASNASHGDMGQITSNDIVILISLSGQS
;
A
#
# COMPACT_ATOMS: atom_id res chain seq x y z
N MET A 1 24.46 -0.60 -7.63
CA MET A 1 25.02 -1.71 -6.83
C MET A 1 24.48 -1.60 -5.43
N THR A 2 23.45 -2.38 -5.09
CA THR A 2 22.74 -2.29 -3.79
C THR A 2 23.43 -3.25 -2.83
N PHE A 3 24.14 -2.73 -1.83
CA PHE A 3 24.67 -3.53 -0.73
C PHE A 3 23.54 -3.95 0.20
N LEU A 4 23.12 -5.22 0.13
CA LEU A 4 22.29 -5.83 1.16
C LEU A 4 23.19 -6.22 2.34
N HIS A 5 23.03 -5.55 3.47
CA HIS A 5 23.65 -5.97 4.73
C HIS A 5 22.78 -7.04 5.38
N PHE A 6 23.30 -8.26 5.47
CA PHE A 6 22.64 -9.34 6.22
C PHE A 6 23.18 -9.38 7.66
N VAL A 7 22.29 -9.21 8.64
CA VAL A 7 22.60 -9.45 10.05
C VAL A 7 22.35 -10.92 10.35
N LYS A 8 23.39 -11.64 10.80
CA LYS A 8 23.28 -13.04 11.22
C LYS A 8 22.61 -13.09 12.59
N ILE A 9 21.37 -13.58 12.65
CA ILE A 9 20.69 -13.89 13.90
C ILE A 9 21.00 -15.37 14.25
N SER A 10 21.56 -15.61 15.42
CA SER A 10 21.89 -16.97 15.89
C SER A 10 20.61 -17.79 16.12
N GLY A 11 20.59 -19.05 15.67
CA GLY A 11 19.47 -19.98 15.89
C GLY A 11 18.87 -20.62 14.63
N HIS A 12 19.63 -20.75 13.54
CA HIS A 12 19.10 -21.22 12.25
C HIS A 12 19.25 -22.71 12.05
N THR A 13 18.15 -23.37 11.76
CA THR A 13 18.14 -24.72 11.16
C THR A 13 18.88 -24.68 9.83
N LYS A 14 19.92 -25.53 9.63
CA LYS A 14 20.65 -25.65 8.37
C LYS A 14 19.73 -26.13 7.25
N MET A 15 19.16 -25.22 6.46
CA MET A 15 18.45 -25.56 5.24
C MET A 15 19.44 -25.88 4.11
N LYS A 16 19.15 -26.94 3.31
CA LYS A 16 19.96 -27.26 2.11
C LYS A 16 19.85 -26.10 1.10
N SER A 17 20.96 -25.66 0.53
CA SER A 17 21.06 -24.52 -0.41
C SER A 17 20.02 -24.59 -1.55
N ASN A 18 19.86 -25.78 -2.16
CA ASN A 18 18.88 -25.97 -3.24
C ASN A 18 17.43 -25.70 -2.82
N LYS A 19 17.09 -25.94 -1.53
CA LYS A 19 15.75 -25.66 -1.01
C LYS A 19 15.51 -24.16 -0.86
N ILE A 20 16.53 -23.41 -0.44
CA ILE A 20 16.46 -21.96 -0.31
C ILE A 20 16.23 -21.30 -1.66
N LEU A 21 17.04 -21.68 -2.68
CA LEU A 21 16.89 -21.16 -4.04
C LEU A 21 15.53 -21.50 -4.66
N LYS A 22 15.03 -22.72 -4.40
CA LYS A 22 13.71 -23.12 -4.86
C LYS A 22 12.61 -22.23 -4.25
N ILE A 23 12.62 -22.03 -2.93
CA ILE A 23 11.65 -21.19 -2.24
C ILE A 23 11.68 -19.76 -2.79
N ALA A 24 12.87 -19.18 -2.99
CA ALA A 24 13.01 -17.84 -3.55
C ALA A 24 12.37 -17.73 -4.94
N LYS A 25 12.60 -18.70 -5.81
CA LYS A 25 12.00 -18.76 -7.16
C LYS A 25 10.48 -18.97 -7.10
N ASP A 26 9.99 -19.79 -6.17
CA ASP A 26 8.56 -20.06 -6.00
C ASP A 26 7.82 -18.80 -5.51
N VAL A 27 8.43 -17.99 -4.64
CA VAL A 27 7.89 -16.68 -4.23
C VAL A 27 7.76 -15.74 -5.43
N ILE A 28 8.81 -15.59 -6.25
CA ILE A 28 8.76 -14.74 -7.45
C ILE A 28 7.64 -15.18 -8.40
N LYS A 29 7.50 -16.49 -8.63
CA LYS A 29 6.39 -17.01 -9.45
C LYS A 29 5.01 -16.73 -8.88
N LEU A 30 4.88 -16.73 -7.55
CA LEU A 30 3.61 -16.37 -6.90
C LEU A 30 3.28 -14.90 -7.13
N GLU A 31 4.26 -14.01 -6.99
CA GLU A 31 4.10 -12.57 -7.27
C GLU A 31 3.73 -12.32 -8.74
N GLU A 32 4.41 -12.98 -9.69
CA GLU A 32 4.10 -12.90 -11.12
C GLU A 32 2.63 -13.26 -11.42
N ARG A 33 2.15 -14.38 -10.85
CA ARG A 33 0.74 -14.78 -10.99
C ARG A 33 -0.23 -13.77 -10.36
N SER A 34 0.16 -13.16 -9.25
CA SER A 34 -0.65 -12.15 -8.57
C SER A 34 -0.76 -10.87 -9.41
N LEU A 35 0.34 -10.45 -10.06
CA LEU A 35 0.33 -9.33 -11.00
C LEU A 35 -0.54 -9.62 -12.23
N THR A 36 -0.51 -10.84 -12.76
CA THR A 36 -1.37 -11.25 -13.88
C THR A 36 -2.85 -11.16 -13.51
N LYS A 37 -3.22 -11.58 -12.28
CA LYS A 37 -4.59 -11.43 -11.79
C LYS A 37 -4.97 -9.96 -11.62
N LEU A 38 -4.07 -9.15 -11.07
CA LEU A 38 -4.29 -7.71 -10.90
C LEU A 38 -4.52 -7.04 -12.26
N TYR A 39 -3.71 -7.36 -13.28
CA TYR A 39 -3.91 -6.85 -14.64
C TYR A 39 -5.33 -7.13 -15.16
N SER A 40 -5.82 -8.35 -14.96
CA SER A 40 -7.16 -8.76 -15.39
C SER A 40 -8.30 -8.10 -14.57
N SER A 41 -8.01 -7.55 -13.41
CA SER A 41 -8.99 -6.88 -12.54
C SER A 41 -9.14 -5.39 -12.82
N ILE A 42 -8.25 -4.81 -13.63
CA ILE A 42 -8.34 -3.40 -14.00
C ILE A 42 -9.50 -3.20 -14.98
N ASP A 43 -10.49 -2.45 -14.54
CA ASP A 43 -11.73 -2.21 -15.27
C ASP A 43 -12.15 -0.73 -15.25
N ARG A 44 -13.40 -0.45 -15.61
CA ARG A 44 -13.96 0.92 -15.60
C ARG A 44 -14.03 1.54 -14.21
N SER A 45 -14.02 0.76 -13.15
CA SER A 45 -13.99 1.28 -11.78
C SER A 45 -12.65 1.95 -11.50
N PHE A 46 -11.55 1.33 -11.96
CA PHE A 46 -10.21 1.93 -11.88
C PHE A 46 -10.15 3.28 -12.62
N GLU A 47 -10.70 3.33 -13.84
CA GLU A 47 -10.77 4.59 -14.61
C GLU A 47 -11.54 5.69 -13.86
N LYS A 48 -12.68 5.34 -13.22
CA LYS A 48 -13.47 6.28 -12.41
C LYS A 48 -12.67 6.82 -11.23
N ILE A 49 -11.94 5.97 -10.52
CA ILE A 49 -11.09 6.37 -9.38
C ILE A 49 -10.01 7.33 -9.85
N VAL A 50 -9.32 7.01 -10.95
CA VAL A 50 -8.28 7.88 -11.51
C VAL A 50 -8.87 9.26 -11.88
N LYS A 51 -10.04 9.31 -12.52
CA LYS A 51 -10.71 10.56 -12.85
C LYS A 51 -11.08 11.39 -11.61
N LEU A 52 -11.55 10.75 -10.54
CA LEU A 52 -11.84 11.42 -9.28
C LEU A 52 -10.56 12.04 -8.69
N ILE A 53 -9.47 11.29 -8.64
CA ILE A 53 -8.19 11.76 -8.11
C ILE A 53 -7.66 12.95 -8.93
N LEU A 54 -7.68 12.86 -10.24
CA LEU A 54 -7.24 13.95 -11.14
C LEU A 54 -8.15 15.19 -11.07
N GLY A 55 -9.42 15.00 -10.73
CA GLY A 55 -10.39 16.08 -10.52
C GLY A 55 -10.29 16.77 -9.16
N CYS A 56 -9.55 16.25 -8.22
CA CYS A 56 -9.39 16.79 -6.86
C CYS A 56 -8.45 17.99 -6.84
N LYS A 57 -8.94 19.16 -7.30
CA LYS A 57 -8.12 20.38 -7.43
C LYS A 57 -8.02 21.20 -6.14
N ASN A 58 -9.07 21.22 -5.34
CA ASN A 58 -9.20 22.06 -4.13
C ASN A 58 -9.24 21.25 -2.82
N GLY A 59 -8.95 19.98 -2.90
CA GLY A 59 -8.90 19.05 -1.78
C GLY A 59 -7.57 18.31 -1.74
N LYS A 60 -7.49 17.35 -0.85
CA LYS A 60 -6.35 16.46 -0.69
C LYS A 60 -6.80 15.00 -0.70
N ILE A 61 -5.84 14.11 -0.92
CA ILE A 61 -6.07 12.67 -0.89
C ILE A 61 -5.67 12.17 0.50
N ILE A 62 -6.64 11.67 1.24
CA ILE A 62 -6.45 11.13 2.60
C ILE A 62 -6.47 9.62 2.50
N ILE A 63 -5.42 8.97 2.97
CA ILE A 63 -5.31 7.51 2.93
C ILE A 63 -5.30 6.99 4.35
N SER A 64 -6.11 5.96 4.62
CA SER A 64 -6.14 5.29 5.91
C SER A 64 -6.15 3.78 5.77
N GLY A 65 -5.67 3.09 6.80
CA GLY A 65 -5.65 1.64 6.89
C GLY A 65 -4.96 1.18 8.16
N VAL A 66 -5.22 -0.05 8.57
CA VAL A 66 -4.71 -0.64 9.81
C VAL A 66 -3.60 -1.64 9.52
N GLY A 67 -2.60 -1.73 10.38
CA GLY A 67 -1.52 -2.72 10.30
C GLY A 67 -0.72 -2.62 8.99
N LYS A 68 -0.59 -3.72 8.26
CA LYS A 68 0.16 -3.77 6.98
C LYS A 68 -0.47 -2.86 5.92
N SER A 69 -1.80 -2.76 5.88
CA SER A 69 -2.51 -1.83 4.99
C SER A 69 -2.16 -0.38 5.30
N GLY A 70 -2.02 -0.03 6.58
CA GLY A 70 -1.56 1.31 7.00
C GLY A 70 -0.14 1.63 6.54
N ILE A 71 0.78 0.66 6.59
CA ILE A 71 2.17 0.84 6.08
C ILE A 71 2.15 1.15 4.57
N ILE A 72 1.35 0.41 3.80
CA ILE A 72 1.17 0.66 2.36
C ILE A 72 0.52 2.03 2.14
N GLY A 73 -0.48 2.39 2.93
CA GLY A 73 -1.16 3.68 2.88
C GLY A 73 -0.21 4.85 3.11
N LYS A 74 0.67 4.77 4.10
CA LYS A 74 1.73 5.77 4.37
C LYS A 74 2.65 5.95 3.16
N LYS A 75 3.11 4.85 2.57
CA LYS A 75 3.96 4.91 1.37
C LYS A 75 3.19 5.53 0.20
N TRP A 76 1.94 5.18 0.02
CA TRP A 76 1.12 5.68 -1.08
C TRP A 76 0.83 7.18 -0.95
N SER A 77 0.46 7.66 0.25
CA SER A 77 0.26 9.10 0.49
C SER A 77 1.53 9.91 0.24
N ALA A 78 2.69 9.42 0.68
CA ALA A 78 3.98 10.06 0.40
C ALA A 78 4.27 10.12 -1.11
N THR A 79 3.90 9.09 -1.87
CA THR A 79 4.06 9.06 -3.32
C THR A 79 3.15 10.09 -4.00
N PHE A 80 1.88 10.20 -3.62
CA PHE A 80 0.98 11.23 -4.13
C PHE A 80 1.54 12.63 -3.88
N SER A 81 1.97 12.92 -2.65
CA SER A 81 2.54 14.23 -2.31
C SER A 81 3.79 14.54 -3.13
N SER A 82 4.69 13.58 -3.34
CA SER A 82 5.91 13.77 -4.12
C SER A 82 5.66 13.93 -5.62
N THR A 83 4.50 13.52 -6.11
CA THR A 83 4.10 13.63 -7.52
C THR A 83 3.09 14.76 -7.79
N GLY A 84 2.90 15.67 -6.82
CA GLY A 84 2.11 16.89 -7.01
C GLY A 84 0.64 16.78 -6.60
N SER A 85 0.21 15.67 -6.01
CA SER A 85 -1.14 15.51 -5.45
C SER A 85 -1.09 15.65 -3.93
N PRO A 86 -1.62 16.74 -3.33
CA PRO A 86 -1.60 16.89 -1.87
C PRO A 86 -2.24 15.68 -1.18
N SER A 87 -1.48 15.03 -0.31
CA SER A 87 -1.94 13.81 0.36
C SER A 87 -1.31 13.65 1.74
N PHE A 88 -2.05 13.02 2.66
CA PHE A 88 -1.49 12.56 3.93
C PHE A 88 -2.13 11.25 4.37
N PHE A 89 -1.43 10.55 5.25
CA PHE A 89 -1.95 9.34 5.88
C PHE A 89 -2.65 9.69 7.18
N LEU A 90 -3.92 9.30 7.30
CA LEU A 90 -4.69 9.38 8.53
C LEU A 90 -4.62 8.05 9.27
N ASP A 91 -4.02 8.05 10.45
CA ASP A 91 -4.00 6.86 11.30
C ASP A 91 -5.41 6.56 11.82
N ALA A 92 -5.87 5.31 11.63
CA ALA A 92 -7.24 4.92 12.00
C ALA A 92 -7.49 5.03 13.51
N SER A 93 -6.46 4.86 14.36
CA SER A 93 -6.60 5.04 15.81
C SER A 93 -6.75 6.51 16.18
N ASN A 94 -5.98 7.40 15.56
CA ASN A 94 -6.07 8.84 15.80
C ASN A 94 -7.36 9.44 15.21
N ALA A 95 -7.86 8.87 14.10
CA ALA A 95 -9.12 9.28 13.50
C ALA A 95 -10.28 9.25 14.52
N SER A 96 -10.35 8.20 15.34
CA SER A 96 -11.35 8.07 16.40
C SER A 96 -11.20 9.07 17.55
N HIS A 97 -10.04 9.73 17.66
CA HIS A 97 -9.72 10.72 18.71
C HIS A 97 -9.74 12.19 18.23
N GLY A 98 -10.36 12.44 17.05
CA GLY A 98 -10.58 13.81 16.56
C GLY A 98 -9.87 14.17 15.26
N ASP A 99 -8.89 13.38 14.79
CA ASP A 99 -8.18 13.68 13.53
C ASP A 99 -9.06 13.62 12.30
N MET A 100 -10.26 13.02 12.38
CA MET A 100 -11.28 13.11 11.34
C MET A 100 -11.72 14.54 11.03
N GLY A 101 -11.56 15.47 11.97
CA GLY A 101 -11.81 16.90 11.74
C GLY A 101 -10.92 17.55 10.69
N GLN A 102 -9.84 16.88 10.27
CA GLN A 102 -8.98 17.32 9.17
C GLN A 102 -9.57 17.06 7.78
N ILE A 103 -10.65 16.24 7.70
CA ILE A 103 -11.30 15.89 6.45
C ILE A 103 -12.31 16.99 6.08
N THR A 104 -12.26 17.44 4.85
CA THR A 104 -13.20 18.43 4.29
C THR A 104 -14.03 17.83 3.15
N SER A 105 -15.11 18.51 2.78
CA SER A 105 -15.99 18.04 1.68
C SER A 105 -15.32 17.97 0.31
N ASN A 106 -14.16 18.62 0.15
CA ASN A 106 -13.39 18.60 -1.10
C ASN A 106 -12.36 17.49 -1.17
N ASP A 107 -12.18 16.74 -0.08
CA ASP A 107 -11.15 15.70 0.03
C ASP A 107 -11.64 14.36 -0.54
N ILE A 108 -10.68 13.55 -0.97
CA ILE A 108 -10.90 12.15 -1.34
C ILE A 108 -10.33 11.27 -0.21
N VAL A 109 -11.14 10.36 0.31
CA VAL A 109 -10.69 9.41 1.32
C VAL A 109 -10.55 8.03 0.68
N ILE A 110 -9.36 7.43 0.83
CA ILE A 110 -9.04 6.06 0.38
C ILE A 110 -8.81 5.19 1.60
N LEU A 111 -9.68 4.20 1.80
CA LEU A 111 -9.55 3.22 2.88
C LEU A 111 -8.96 1.92 2.34
N ILE A 112 -7.87 1.46 2.94
CA ILE A 112 -7.22 0.20 2.56
C ILE A 112 -7.56 -0.86 3.60
N SER A 113 -8.36 -1.84 3.20
CA SER A 113 -8.73 -2.98 4.03
C SER A 113 -8.65 -4.28 3.22
N LEU A 114 -8.19 -5.36 3.85
CA LEU A 114 -8.14 -6.68 3.22
C LEU A 114 -9.54 -7.31 3.09
N SER A 115 -10.35 -7.18 4.13
CA SER A 115 -11.69 -7.78 4.21
C SER A 115 -12.82 -6.81 3.87
N GLY A 116 -12.56 -5.52 3.87
CA GLY A 116 -13.57 -4.47 3.78
C GLY A 116 -14.39 -4.30 5.06
N GLN A 117 -14.03 -4.99 6.15
CA GLN A 117 -14.77 -4.99 7.43
C GLN A 117 -14.02 -4.29 8.58
N SER A 118 -12.82 -3.78 8.32
CA SER A 118 -12.01 -3.06 9.31
C SER A 118 -11.96 -1.59 9.00
#